data_4629dfec4e7a6922c4b5c7bf465cb8ef
#
_entry.id   4629dfec4e7a6922c4b5c7bf465cb8ef
#
_cell.length_a   1.000
_cell.length_b   1.000
_cell.length_c   1.000
_cell.angle_alpha   90.00
_cell.angle_beta   90.00
_cell.angle_gamma   90.00
#
_symmetry.space_group_name_H-M   'P 1'
#
loop_
_entity.id
_entity.type
_entity.pdbx_description
1 polymer ?
#
loop_
_entity_poly.entity_id
_entity_poly.type
_entity_poly.pdbx_seq_one_letter_code
_entity_poly.pdbx_strand_id
1 'polypeptide(L)'
;MTELELRQFISNVGLVETHAQFHKFSGGLHNSVWRVDTGDSCLVAKLFAMPTAGTLFPNLPEKEAEALRRLEGLDVAPNLVGFWPEVKLLVYDYVEGEMWDGDVVGAAHLLLRKEVADPKGFRRVSLTCENILAEGDAFFVRCKNKPKEFRPRPVAISIPEKLSLIHTDVGVNLVGSGGGLRLIDWQCPAAGDICEDIYSFLSPAFQILGERPQLSDEQIKSFWDTLNRPD
;
A
#
# COMPACT_ATOMS: atom_id res chain seq x y z
N MET A 1 -12.73 17.30 -9.19
CA MET A 1 -13.22 16.61 -10.41
C MET A 1 -14.47 15.82 -10.03
N THR A 2 -15.56 16.05 -10.72
CA THR A 2 -16.80 15.28 -10.62
C THR A 2 -16.67 13.97 -11.40
N GLU A 3 -17.60 13.04 -11.22
CA GLU A 3 -17.60 11.78 -11.99
C GLU A 3 -17.75 12.04 -13.50
N LEU A 4 -18.57 13.02 -13.90
CA LEU A 4 -18.75 13.38 -15.30
C LEU A 4 -17.46 13.92 -15.94
N GLU A 5 -16.74 14.79 -15.21
CA GLU A 5 -15.44 15.31 -15.65
C GLU A 5 -14.39 14.20 -15.73
N LEU A 6 -14.41 13.24 -14.80
CA LEU A 6 -13.52 12.07 -14.84
C LEU A 6 -13.80 11.20 -16.07
N ARG A 7 -15.07 10.90 -16.36
CA ARG A 7 -15.47 10.14 -17.56
C ARG A 7 -14.99 10.82 -18.84
N GLN A 8 -15.22 12.12 -18.96
CA GLN A 8 -14.78 12.90 -20.12
C GLN A 8 -13.24 12.90 -20.24
N PHE A 9 -12.53 13.07 -19.12
CA PHE A 9 -11.07 13.09 -19.13
C PHE A 9 -10.50 11.74 -19.60
N ILE A 10 -10.93 10.63 -18.98
CA ILE A 10 -10.44 9.28 -19.32
C ILE A 10 -10.76 8.90 -20.77
N SER A 11 -11.92 9.30 -21.28
CA SER A 11 -12.28 9.12 -22.70
C SER A 11 -11.42 9.99 -23.62
N ASN A 12 -11.16 11.25 -23.26
CA ASN A 12 -10.34 12.17 -24.07
C ASN A 12 -8.88 11.73 -24.18
N VAL A 13 -8.34 11.09 -23.15
CA VAL A 13 -6.98 10.52 -23.20
C VAL A 13 -6.91 9.13 -23.85
N GLY A 14 -8.05 8.63 -24.35
CA GLY A 14 -8.13 7.41 -25.14
C GLY A 14 -8.01 6.12 -24.34
N LEU A 15 -8.23 6.16 -23.04
CA LEU A 15 -8.14 4.95 -22.19
C LEU A 15 -9.42 4.11 -22.24
N VAL A 16 -10.55 4.72 -22.52
CA VAL A 16 -11.85 4.03 -22.57
C VAL A 16 -12.71 4.57 -23.70
N GLU A 17 -13.59 3.72 -24.20
CA GLU A 17 -14.63 4.14 -25.11
C GLU A 17 -15.79 4.82 -24.35
N THR A 18 -16.69 5.47 -25.09
CA THR A 18 -17.84 6.20 -24.54
C THR A 18 -18.82 5.35 -23.74
N HIS A 19 -18.75 4.03 -23.87
CA HIS A 19 -19.65 3.06 -23.21
C HIS A 19 -19.13 2.50 -21.90
N ALA A 20 -17.93 2.89 -21.46
CA ALA A 20 -17.34 2.40 -20.20
C ALA A 20 -18.26 2.66 -19.00
N GLN A 21 -18.37 1.66 -18.13
CA GLN A 21 -19.13 1.76 -16.88
C GLN A 21 -18.21 2.13 -15.73
N PHE A 22 -18.67 3.07 -14.90
CA PHE A 22 -17.92 3.56 -13.74
C PHE A 22 -18.66 3.19 -12.46
N HIS A 23 -18.01 2.46 -11.59
CA HIS A 23 -18.53 2.06 -10.28
C HIS A 23 -17.64 2.64 -9.21
N LYS A 24 -18.15 3.59 -8.42
CA LYS A 24 -17.39 4.18 -7.33
C LYS A 24 -17.29 3.21 -6.17
N PHE A 25 -16.07 2.96 -5.68
CA PHE A 25 -15.87 2.21 -4.46
C PHE A 25 -16.32 3.03 -3.25
N SER A 26 -16.96 2.36 -2.29
CA SER A 26 -17.28 2.91 -0.97
C SER A 26 -16.09 2.69 -0.02
N GLY A 27 -15.76 3.66 0.83
CA GLY A 27 -14.84 3.47 1.94
C GLY A 27 -13.44 4.09 1.82
N GLY A 28 -13.09 4.74 0.72
CA GLY A 28 -11.83 5.51 0.64
C GLY A 28 -11.85 6.73 1.56
N LEU A 29 -10.98 6.78 2.58
CA LEU A 29 -10.93 7.90 3.55
C LEU A 29 -10.38 9.19 2.93
N HIS A 30 -9.48 9.08 1.96
CA HIS A 30 -8.72 10.22 1.42
C HIS A 30 -8.85 10.41 -0.08
N ASN A 31 -9.18 9.35 -0.84
CA ASN A 31 -9.20 9.37 -2.29
C ASN A 31 -10.56 8.93 -2.81
N SER A 32 -10.91 9.39 -4.01
CA SER A 32 -12.05 8.84 -4.72
C SER A 32 -11.54 7.80 -5.71
N VAL A 33 -12.08 6.59 -5.63
CA VAL A 33 -11.63 5.46 -6.43
C VAL A 33 -12.82 4.88 -7.19
N TRP A 34 -12.62 4.62 -8.48
CA TRP A 34 -13.62 4.00 -9.35
C TRP A 34 -13.06 2.76 -10.02
N ARG A 35 -13.87 1.74 -10.11
CA ARG A 35 -13.71 0.68 -11.09
C ARG A 35 -14.27 1.16 -12.41
N VAL A 36 -13.54 0.95 -13.48
CA VAL A 36 -13.90 1.37 -14.84
C VAL A 36 -13.89 0.15 -15.73
N ASP A 37 -15.08 -0.34 -16.08
CA ASP A 37 -15.25 -1.48 -17.00
C ASP A 37 -15.31 -0.95 -18.44
N THR A 38 -14.35 -1.37 -19.26
CA THR A 38 -14.22 -0.93 -20.66
C THR A 38 -14.88 -1.88 -21.64
N GLY A 39 -15.37 -3.03 -21.17
CA GLY A 39 -15.86 -4.15 -21.97
C GLY A 39 -14.79 -5.22 -22.21
N ASP A 40 -13.58 -4.82 -22.59
CA ASP A 40 -12.46 -5.74 -22.83
C ASP A 40 -11.52 -5.87 -21.63
N SER A 41 -11.51 -4.86 -20.75
CA SER A 41 -10.65 -4.80 -19.56
C SER A 41 -11.34 -4.07 -18.42
N CYS A 42 -10.74 -4.18 -17.25
CA CYS A 42 -11.19 -3.47 -16.06
C CYS A 42 -10.02 -2.66 -15.48
N LEU A 43 -10.25 -1.38 -15.22
CA LEU A 43 -9.27 -0.45 -14.68
C LEU A 43 -9.72 0.11 -13.35
N VAL A 44 -8.75 0.63 -12.59
CA VAL A 44 -9.00 1.48 -11.42
C VAL A 44 -8.59 2.89 -11.75
N ALA A 45 -9.50 3.84 -11.56
CA ALA A 45 -9.23 5.27 -11.64
C ALA A 45 -9.23 5.84 -10.21
N LYS A 46 -8.07 6.29 -9.74
CA LYS A 46 -7.86 6.85 -8.40
C LYS A 46 -7.58 8.34 -8.50
N LEU A 47 -8.51 9.14 -7.97
CA LEU A 47 -8.40 10.59 -7.90
C LEU A 47 -7.99 10.97 -6.49
N PHE A 48 -6.82 11.57 -6.38
CA PHE A 48 -6.25 11.94 -5.10
C PHE A 48 -6.86 13.21 -4.53
N ALA A 49 -7.20 13.17 -3.25
CA ALA A 49 -7.50 14.36 -2.48
C ALA A 49 -6.22 15.19 -2.21
N MET A 50 -6.35 16.23 -1.39
CA MET A 50 -5.21 17.05 -1.00
C MET A 50 -4.14 16.18 -0.32
N PRO A 51 -2.85 16.42 -0.61
CA PRO A 51 -1.76 15.72 0.03
C PRO A 51 -1.82 15.88 1.55
N THR A 52 -1.67 14.77 2.27
CA THR A 52 -1.60 14.74 3.73
C THR A 52 -0.14 14.76 4.19
N ALA A 53 0.60 15.78 3.77
CA ALA A 53 1.99 15.94 4.19
C ALA A 53 2.11 16.04 5.71
N GLY A 54 3.11 15.38 6.29
CA GLY A 54 3.35 15.37 7.74
C GLY A 54 2.40 14.48 8.53
N THR A 55 1.73 13.54 7.90
CA THR A 55 1.00 12.44 8.54
C THR A 55 1.82 11.16 8.51
N LEU A 56 1.41 10.16 9.31
CA LEU A 56 2.03 8.84 9.31
C LEU A 56 1.91 8.15 7.94
N PHE A 57 0.76 8.33 7.29
CA PHE A 57 0.47 7.80 5.95
C PHE A 57 0.27 8.97 4.97
N PRO A 58 1.36 9.50 4.38
CA PRO A 58 1.26 10.60 3.42
C PRO A 58 0.63 10.11 2.11
N ASN A 59 -0.32 10.90 1.60
CA ASN A 59 -1.03 10.61 0.35
C ASN A 59 -0.30 11.30 -0.82
N LEU A 60 0.58 10.58 -1.50
CA LEU A 60 1.52 11.12 -2.49
C LEU A 60 1.32 10.46 -3.87
N PRO A 61 0.50 11.06 -4.76
CA PRO A 61 0.15 10.45 -6.05
C PRO A 61 1.37 10.15 -6.94
N GLU A 62 2.37 11.04 -6.97
CA GLU A 62 3.60 10.86 -7.74
C GLU A 62 4.41 9.65 -7.24
N LYS A 63 4.35 9.40 -5.93
CA LYS A 63 5.08 8.30 -5.31
C LYS A 63 4.36 6.97 -5.50
N GLU A 64 3.03 6.96 -5.51
CA GLU A 64 2.28 5.76 -5.91
C GLU A 64 2.56 5.39 -7.35
N ALA A 65 2.48 6.35 -8.29
CA ALA A 65 2.81 6.12 -9.69
C ALA A 65 4.24 5.61 -9.88
N GLU A 66 5.22 6.17 -9.15
CA GLU A 66 6.61 5.72 -9.19
C GLU A 66 6.78 4.31 -8.62
N ALA A 67 6.08 3.97 -7.51
CA ALA A 67 6.12 2.63 -6.93
C ALA A 67 5.58 1.59 -7.93
N LEU A 68 4.42 1.85 -8.55
CA LEU A 68 3.84 0.94 -9.54
C LEU A 68 4.78 0.71 -10.73
N ARG A 69 5.49 1.74 -11.22
CA ARG A 69 6.52 1.57 -12.28
C ARG A 69 7.69 0.69 -11.84
N ARG A 70 8.14 0.84 -10.58
CA ARG A 70 9.25 0.02 -10.04
C ARG A 70 8.86 -1.45 -9.82
N LEU A 71 7.59 -1.71 -9.65
CA LEU A 71 7.03 -3.04 -9.39
C LEU A 71 6.51 -3.73 -10.65
N GLU A 72 6.55 -3.04 -11.79
CA GLU A 72 6.10 -3.59 -13.08
C GLU A 72 6.86 -4.88 -13.40
N GLY A 73 6.11 -5.92 -13.78
CA GLY A 73 6.66 -7.23 -14.11
C GLY A 73 7.06 -8.11 -12.93
N LEU A 74 6.93 -7.63 -11.67
CA LEU A 74 7.25 -8.43 -10.49
C LEU A 74 6.05 -9.21 -9.94
N ASP A 75 4.88 -9.03 -10.51
CA ASP A 75 3.65 -9.68 -10.04
C ASP A 75 3.33 -9.43 -8.56
N VAL A 76 3.62 -8.24 -8.06
CA VAL A 76 3.38 -7.84 -6.66
C VAL A 76 2.37 -6.70 -6.53
N ALA A 77 2.11 -5.96 -7.59
CA ALA A 77 1.22 -4.80 -7.63
C ALA A 77 0.43 -4.76 -8.94
N PRO A 78 -0.64 -3.97 -9.06
CA PRO A 78 -1.28 -3.70 -10.35
C PRO A 78 -0.32 -2.96 -11.28
N ASN A 79 -0.48 -3.16 -12.61
CA ASN A 79 0.30 -2.42 -13.59
C ASN A 79 -0.23 -0.99 -13.75
N LEU A 80 0.68 -0.04 -13.81
CA LEU A 80 0.34 1.34 -14.07
C LEU A 80 -0.09 1.52 -15.53
N VAL A 81 -1.27 2.09 -15.74
CA VAL A 81 -1.77 2.46 -17.06
C VAL A 81 -1.43 3.92 -17.37
N GLY A 82 -1.60 4.82 -16.42
CA GLY A 82 -1.25 6.22 -16.60
C GLY A 82 -1.32 7.04 -15.33
N PHE A 83 -0.62 8.19 -15.36
CA PHE A 83 -0.65 9.17 -14.28
C PHE A 83 -0.67 10.59 -14.84
N TRP A 84 -1.65 11.39 -14.42
CA TRP A 84 -1.85 12.79 -14.81
C TRP A 84 -1.76 13.67 -13.58
N PRO A 85 -0.57 14.25 -13.30
CA PRO A 85 -0.32 15.02 -12.08
C PRO A 85 -1.16 16.30 -12.00
N GLU A 86 -1.46 16.92 -13.13
CA GLU A 86 -2.25 18.17 -13.21
C GLU A 86 -3.66 18.02 -12.68
N VAL A 87 -4.25 16.83 -12.82
CA VAL A 87 -5.58 16.49 -12.31
C VAL A 87 -5.51 15.49 -11.14
N LYS A 88 -4.32 15.10 -10.73
CA LYS A 88 -4.05 14.13 -9.66
C LYS A 88 -4.76 12.79 -9.86
N LEU A 89 -4.80 12.33 -11.11
CA LEU A 89 -5.42 11.08 -11.50
C LEU A 89 -4.36 10.02 -11.76
N LEU A 90 -4.53 8.86 -11.13
CA LEU A 90 -3.77 7.64 -11.38
C LEU A 90 -4.73 6.58 -11.92
N VAL A 91 -4.31 5.88 -12.97
CA VAL A 91 -5.06 4.75 -13.53
C VAL A 91 -4.15 3.54 -13.61
N TYR A 92 -4.64 2.40 -13.15
CA TYR A 92 -3.93 1.13 -13.14
C TYR A 92 -4.90 -0.04 -13.37
N ASP A 93 -4.36 -1.22 -13.69
CA ASP A 93 -5.14 -2.42 -13.91
C ASP A 93 -5.94 -2.80 -12.67
N TYR A 94 -7.20 -3.16 -12.85
CA TYR A 94 -8.00 -3.72 -11.76
C TYR A 94 -7.49 -5.13 -11.42
N VAL A 95 -7.21 -5.37 -10.16
CA VAL A 95 -6.86 -6.72 -9.66
C VAL A 95 -8.14 -7.45 -9.34
N GLU A 96 -8.49 -8.42 -10.18
CA GLU A 96 -9.64 -9.29 -9.90
C GLU A 96 -9.30 -10.27 -8.78
N GLY A 97 -10.18 -10.37 -7.81
CA GLY A 97 -10.03 -11.28 -6.69
C GLY A 97 -10.74 -10.80 -5.45
N GLU A 98 -10.59 -11.59 -4.40
CA GLU A 98 -11.13 -11.29 -3.09
C GLU A 98 -10.05 -10.63 -2.22
N MET A 99 -10.49 -9.84 -1.25
CA MET A 99 -9.57 -9.39 -0.20
C MET A 99 -8.96 -10.63 0.46
N TRP A 100 -7.70 -10.54 0.81
CA TRP A 100 -6.89 -11.66 1.31
C TRP A 100 -7.64 -12.55 2.33
N ASP A 101 -7.58 -13.86 2.10
CA ASP A 101 -8.37 -14.90 2.77
C ASP A 101 -7.60 -15.73 3.82
N GLY A 102 -6.33 -15.41 4.08
CA GLY A 102 -5.49 -16.13 5.05
C GLY A 102 -4.27 -16.86 4.44
N ASP A 103 -3.97 -16.68 3.16
CA ASP A 103 -2.77 -17.25 2.53
C ASP A 103 -1.49 -16.53 3.02
N VAL A 104 -0.96 -16.96 4.17
CA VAL A 104 0.26 -16.41 4.78
C VAL A 104 1.52 -16.76 4.00
N VAL A 105 1.53 -17.90 3.31
CA VAL A 105 2.67 -18.33 2.49
C VAL A 105 2.77 -17.46 1.24
N GLY A 106 1.66 -17.22 0.56
CA GLY A 106 1.59 -16.31 -0.56
C GLY A 106 1.98 -14.88 -0.18
N ALA A 107 1.58 -14.42 1.02
CA ALA A 107 1.99 -13.11 1.54
C ALA A 107 3.50 -13.02 1.77
N ALA A 108 4.13 -14.05 2.36
CA ALA A 108 5.58 -14.10 2.54
C ALA A 108 6.32 -14.06 1.20
N HIS A 109 5.92 -14.89 0.23
CA HIS A 109 6.50 -14.87 -1.11
C HIS A 109 6.33 -13.52 -1.84
N LEU A 110 5.17 -12.88 -1.68
CA LEU A 110 4.93 -11.54 -2.26
C LEU A 110 5.91 -10.50 -1.67
N LEU A 111 6.11 -10.50 -0.35
CA LEU A 111 7.04 -9.59 0.31
C LEU A 111 8.49 -9.82 -0.16
N LEU A 112 8.91 -11.09 -0.33
CA LEU A 112 10.23 -11.42 -0.87
C LEU A 112 10.39 -10.95 -2.33
N ARG A 113 9.41 -11.20 -3.20
CA ARG A 113 9.47 -10.73 -4.61
C ARG A 113 9.61 -9.22 -4.72
N LYS A 114 8.97 -8.48 -3.84
CA LYS A 114 9.02 -7.01 -3.80
C LYS A 114 10.42 -6.46 -3.50
N GLU A 115 11.27 -7.19 -2.78
CA GLU A 115 12.59 -6.73 -2.34
C GLU A 115 13.58 -6.39 -3.47
N VAL A 116 13.33 -6.88 -4.69
CA VAL A 116 14.18 -6.57 -5.85
C VAL A 116 13.95 -5.15 -6.39
N ALA A 117 12.85 -4.50 -6.00
CA ALA A 117 12.53 -3.14 -6.43
C ALA A 117 13.46 -2.11 -5.79
N ASP A 118 14.01 -1.19 -6.62
CA ASP A 118 14.92 -0.13 -6.15
C ASP A 118 14.17 0.92 -5.30
N PRO A 119 14.53 1.11 -4.02
CA PRO A 119 13.89 2.08 -3.13
C PRO A 119 14.38 3.53 -3.35
N LYS A 120 15.30 3.77 -4.28
CA LYS A 120 15.91 5.09 -4.49
C LYS A 120 14.88 6.14 -4.90
N GLY A 121 14.91 7.28 -4.22
CA GLY A 121 14.02 8.41 -4.52
C GLY A 121 12.71 8.40 -3.72
N PHE A 122 12.47 7.39 -2.90
CA PHE A 122 11.37 7.38 -1.93
C PHE A 122 11.80 8.02 -0.60
N ARG A 123 10.81 8.48 0.18
CA ARG A 123 11.06 8.95 1.54
C ARG A 123 11.70 7.84 2.36
N ARG A 124 12.60 8.18 3.25
CA ARG A 124 13.17 7.22 4.20
C ARG A 124 12.33 7.19 5.47
N VAL A 125 12.00 6.00 5.95
CA VAL A 125 11.46 5.81 7.28
C VAL A 125 12.59 5.68 8.31
N SER A 126 12.27 5.94 9.57
CA SER A 126 13.22 5.77 10.67
C SER A 126 13.57 4.31 10.86
N LEU A 127 14.86 4.02 11.01
CA LEU A 127 15.39 2.66 11.11
C LEU A 127 15.80 2.29 12.54
N THR A 128 15.74 3.23 13.49
CA THR A 128 16.10 2.99 14.89
C THR A 128 14.93 3.29 15.81
N CYS A 129 14.84 2.54 16.92
CA CYS A 129 13.79 2.75 17.91
C CYS A 129 13.79 4.18 18.47
N GLU A 130 14.95 4.80 18.62
CA GLU A 130 15.07 6.18 19.09
C GLU A 130 14.43 7.16 18.13
N ASN A 131 14.68 7.02 16.82
CA ASN A 131 14.11 7.89 15.79
C ASN A 131 12.60 7.68 15.66
N ILE A 132 12.12 6.42 15.68
CA ILE A 132 10.69 6.09 15.67
C ILE A 132 9.98 6.72 16.87
N LEU A 133 10.59 6.65 18.07
CA LEU A 133 10.05 7.27 19.27
C LEU A 133 10.03 8.80 19.17
N ALA A 134 11.08 9.40 18.59
CA ALA A 134 11.13 10.86 18.39
C ALA A 134 10.03 11.33 17.43
N GLU A 135 9.75 10.58 16.35
CA GLU A 135 8.62 10.84 15.47
C GLU A 135 7.27 10.70 16.22
N GLY A 136 7.13 9.64 17.01
CA GLY A 136 5.96 9.42 17.86
C GLY A 136 5.75 10.57 18.86
N ASP A 137 6.81 11.05 19.51
CA ASP A 137 6.77 12.21 20.41
C ASP A 137 6.31 13.47 19.67
N ALA A 138 6.76 13.69 18.43
CA ALA A 138 6.34 14.83 17.60
C ALA A 138 4.83 14.78 17.27
N PHE A 139 4.29 13.59 16.99
CA PHE A 139 2.83 13.41 16.83
C PHE A 139 2.10 13.59 18.15
N PHE A 140 2.63 13.05 19.24
CA PHE A 140 2.02 13.11 20.56
C PHE A 140 1.84 14.56 21.06
N VAL A 141 2.81 15.44 20.79
CA VAL A 141 2.70 16.87 21.13
C VAL A 141 1.47 17.50 20.49
N ARG A 142 1.07 17.04 19.30
CA ARG A 142 -0.08 17.57 18.53
C ARG A 142 -1.43 16.98 18.97
N CYS A 143 -1.43 15.90 19.76
CA CYS A 143 -2.67 15.28 20.24
C CYS A 143 -3.40 16.18 21.21
N LYS A 144 -4.70 16.39 20.99
CA LYS A 144 -5.59 17.13 21.91
C LYS A 144 -5.83 16.35 23.20
N ASN A 145 -6.07 15.06 23.08
CA ASN A 145 -6.27 14.14 24.22
C ASN A 145 -5.03 13.27 24.33
N LYS A 146 -4.14 13.60 25.25
CA LYS A 146 -2.92 12.83 25.49
C LYS A 146 -3.24 11.64 26.37
N PRO A 147 -3.01 10.40 25.93
CA PRO A 147 -3.08 9.26 26.83
C PRO A 147 -2.09 9.45 27.98
N LYS A 148 -2.47 9.04 29.18
CA LYS A 148 -1.67 9.29 30.38
C LYS A 148 -0.38 8.49 30.44
N GLU A 149 -0.27 7.45 29.62
CA GLU A 149 0.75 6.44 29.79
C GLU A 149 1.41 5.99 28.51
N PHE A 150 2.49 5.44 28.74
CA PHE A 150 3.27 4.44 28.07
C PHE A 150 4.04 4.95 26.86
N ARG A 151 5.14 5.63 27.17
CA ARG A 151 6.22 5.78 26.21
C ARG A 151 7.07 4.49 26.25
N PRO A 152 7.12 3.68 25.19
CA PRO A 152 7.97 2.49 25.17
C PRO A 152 9.45 2.85 25.35
N ARG A 153 10.23 1.91 25.88
CA ARG A 153 11.68 2.09 25.97
C ARG A 153 12.31 1.68 24.64
N PRO A 154 13.25 2.47 24.09
CA PRO A 154 13.97 2.07 22.91
C PRO A 154 14.80 0.83 23.20
N VAL A 155 14.87 -0.06 22.22
CA VAL A 155 15.70 -1.25 22.22
C VAL A 155 16.70 -1.10 21.08
N ALA A 156 17.97 -1.43 21.34
CA ALA A 156 18.97 -1.46 20.28
C ALA A 156 18.62 -2.58 19.29
N ILE A 157 18.52 -2.21 18.02
CA ILE A 157 18.29 -3.13 16.92
C ILE A 157 19.38 -2.98 15.87
N SER A 158 19.62 -4.03 15.11
CA SER A 158 20.50 -3.96 13.94
C SER A 158 19.79 -3.18 12.83
N ILE A 159 20.52 -2.26 12.21
CA ILE A 159 20.03 -1.54 11.03
C ILE A 159 20.34 -2.39 9.80
N PRO A 160 19.40 -2.56 8.85
CA PRO A 160 19.66 -3.32 7.63
C PRO A 160 20.76 -2.65 6.79
N GLU A 161 21.63 -3.44 6.19
CA GLU A 161 22.66 -2.93 5.26
C GLU A 161 22.05 -2.37 3.98
N LYS A 162 20.91 -2.92 3.54
CA LYS A 162 20.19 -2.52 2.35
C LYS A 162 18.76 -2.15 2.70
N LEU A 163 18.28 -1.04 2.15
CA LEU A 163 16.89 -0.64 2.24
C LEU A 163 16.07 -1.30 1.14
N SER A 164 14.82 -1.61 1.43
CA SER A 164 13.82 -2.11 0.50
C SER A 164 12.80 -1.03 0.17
N LEU A 165 12.16 -1.14 -1.00
CA LEU A 165 10.92 -0.42 -1.26
C LEU A 165 9.82 -1.07 -0.41
N ILE A 166 9.30 -0.34 0.57
CA ILE A 166 8.25 -0.82 1.47
C ILE A 166 6.91 -0.14 1.17
N HIS A 167 5.85 -0.88 1.42
CA HIS A 167 4.46 -0.43 1.23
C HIS A 167 3.98 0.46 2.38
N THR A 168 4.41 0.15 3.59
CA THR A 168 4.06 0.76 4.89
C THR A 168 2.63 0.51 5.39
N ASP A 169 1.75 -0.07 4.58
CA ASP A 169 0.35 -0.37 4.94
C ASP A 169 -0.12 -1.69 4.32
N VAL A 170 0.62 -2.78 4.55
CA VAL A 170 0.34 -4.11 3.97
C VAL A 170 -0.95 -4.72 4.50
N GLY A 171 -1.23 -4.50 5.80
CA GLY A 171 -2.20 -5.27 6.57
C GLY A 171 -3.60 -5.40 5.98
N VAL A 172 -4.07 -4.42 5.22
CA VAL A 172 -5.44 -4.37 4.66
C VAL A 172 -5.48 -4.32 3.13
N ASN A 173 -4.33 -4.30 2.47
CA ASN A 173 -4.20 -3.99 1.05
C ASN A 173 -3.74 -5.20 0.20
N LEU A 174 -4.06 -6.42 0.65
CA LEU A 174 -3.80 -7.66 -0.08
C LEU A 174 -5.05 -8.14 -0.81
N VAL A 175 -4.91 -8.44 -2.09
CA VAL A 175 -5.96 -9.05 -2.91
C VAL A 175 -5.45 -10.39 -3.44
N GLY A 176 -6.21 -11.45 -3.18
CA GLY A 176 -5.96 -12.78 -3.75
C GLY A 176 -6.62 -12.92 -5.11
N SER A 177 -5.86 -13.33 -6.11
CA SER A 177 -6.35 -13.62 -7.45
C SER A 177 -5.88 -15.00 -7.91
N GLY A 178 -6.45 -15.52 -8.99
CA GLY A 178 -6.02 -16.80 -9.58
C GLY A 178 -4.53 -16.84 -9.99
N GLY A 179 -3.85 -15.70 -10.03
CA GLY A 179 -2.42 -15.55 -10.27
C GLY A 179 -1.58 -15.31 -9.01
N GLY A 180 -2.14 -15.46 -7.82
CA GLY A 180 -1.49 -15.20 -6.52
C GLY A 180 -1.91 -13.88 -5.88
N LEU A 181 -1.18 -13.45 -4.86
CA LEU A 181 -1.49 -12.20 -4.14
C LEU A 181 -0.91 -10.97 -4.87
N ARG A 182 -1.61 -9.86 -4.70
CA ARG A 182 -1.17 -8.50 -5.12
C ARG A 182 -1.35 -7.51 -3.96
N LEU A 183 -0.43 -6.58 -3.83
CA LEU A 183 -0.56 -5.40 -2.97
C LEU A 183 -1.16 -4.25 -3.77
N ILE A 184 -2.26 -3.71 -3.30
CA ILE A 184 -2.93 -2.53 -3.85
C ILE A 184 -2.71 -1.32 -2.94
N ASP A 185 -3.11 -0.13 -3.39
CA ASP A 185 -3.05 1.12 -2.59
C ASP A 185 -1.63 1.54 -2.15
N TRP A 186 -0.73 1.70 -3.10
CA TRP A 186 0.66 2.13 -2.89
C TRP A 186 0.82 3.63 -2.61
N GLN A 187 -0.12 4.25 -1.93
CA GLN A 187 -0.17 5.72 -1.75
C GLN A 187 0.93 6.31 -0.86
N CYS A 188 1.55 5.50 0.01
CA CYS A 188 2.56 5.97 0.96
C CYS A 188 3.88 5.18 0.96
N PRO A 189 4.43 4.82 -0.22
CA PRO A 189 5.62 3.99 -0.31
C PRO A 189 6.83 4.69 0.31
N ALA A 190 7.78 3.90 0.80
CA ALA A 190 8.99 4.41 1.42
C ALA A 190 10.20 3.52 1.14
N ALA A 191 11.38 4.06 1.43
CA ALA A 191 12.63 3.30 1.53
C ALA A 191 12.86 2.97 3.02
N GLY A 192 12.84 1.70 3.37
CA GLY A 192 12.93 1.26 4.76
C GLY A 192 13.37 -0.18 4.91
N ASP A 193 13.26 -0.68 6.14
CA ASP A 193 13.44 -2.10 6.46
C ASP A 193 12.18 -2.87 6.08
N ILE A 194 12.32 -4.02 5.43
CA ILE A 194 11.19 -4.91 5.11
C ILE A 194 10.40 -5.32 6.37
N CYS A 195 11.02 -5.28 7.53
CA CYS A 195 10.39 -5.55 8.82
C CYS A 195 9.18 -4.63 9.10
N GLU A 196 9.13 -3.44 8.51
CA GLU A 196 7.95 -2.56 8.59
C GLU A 196 6.72 -3.19 7.92
N ASP A 197 6.90 -3.73 6.72
CA ASP A 197 5.82 -4.41 5.99
C ASP A 197 5.44 -5.74 6.66
N ILE A 198 6.43 -6.48 7.17
CA ILE A 198 6.19 -7.71 7.95
C ILE A 198 5.39 -7.38 9.22
N TYR A 199 5.77 -6.33 9.94
CA TYR A 199 5.05 -5.88 11.13
C TYR A 199 3.61 -5.47 10.79
N SER A 200 3.44 -4.67 9.74
CA SER A 200 2.11 -4.26 9.28
C SER A 200 1.23 -5.48 8.94
N PHE A 201 1.79 -6.49 8.28
CA PHE A 201 1.07 -7.73 7.94
C PHE A 201 0.70 -8.56 9.17
N LEU A 202 1.65 -8.79 10.08
CA LEU A 202 1.47 -9.66 11.26
C LEU A 202 0.73 -8.98 12.42
N SER A 203 0.56 -7.65 12.40
CA SER A 203 0.00 -6.89 13.51
C SER A 203 -1.48 -7.22 13.76
N PRO A 204 -1.87 -7.71 14.94
CA PRO A 204 -3.26 -7.93 15.28
C PRO A 204 -4.11 -6.65 15.18
N ALA A 205 -3.51 -5.49 15.44
CA ALA A 205 -4.18 -4.21 15.36
C ALA A 205 -4.61 -3.87 13.92
N PHE A 206 -3.73 -4.09 12.92
CA PHE A 206 -4.06 -3.90 11.52
C PHE A 206 -5.08 -4.93 11.01
N GLN A 207 -5.02 -6.17 11.50
CA GLN A 207 -6.02 -7.19 11.17
C GLN A 207 -7.40 -6.80 11.68
N ILE A 208 -7.51 -6.33 12.93
CA ILE A 208 -8.77 -5.84 13.51
C ILE A 208 -9.30 -4.62 12.75
N LEU A 209 -8.43 -3.65 12.43
CA LEU A 209 -8.80 -2.46 11.66
C LEU A 209 -9.30 -2.80 10.25
N GLY A 210 -8.74 -3.86 9.65
CA GLY A 210 -9.17 -4.39 8.36
C GLY A 210 -10.34 -5.38 8.42
N GLU A 211 -11.01 -5.50 9.59
CA GLU A 211 -12.12 -6.43 9.81
C GLU A 211 -11.75 -7.89 9.49
N ARG A 212 -10.49 -8.27 9.74
CA ARG A 212 -9.94 -9.61 9.45
C ARG A 212 -9.79 -10.43 10.73
N PRO A 213 -9.88 -11.78 10.61
CA PRO A 213 -9.48 -12.66 11.70
C PRO A 213 -8.01 -12.44 12.06
N GLN A 214 -7.68 -12.53 13.34
CA GLN A 214 -6.29 -12.57 13.77
C GLN A 214 -5.63 -13.86 13.29
N LEU A 215 -4.35 -13.77 12.92
CA LEU A 215 -3.57 -14.93 12.54
C LEU A 215 -3.36 -15.87 13.72
N SER A 216 -3.46 -17.17 13.50
CA SER A 216 -3.10 -18.17 14.48
C SER A 216 -1.56 -18.30 14.61
N ASP A 217 -1.10 -18.87 15.71
CA ASP A 217 0.32 -19.14 15.92
C ASP A 217 0.92 -20.04 14.82
N GLU A 218 0.13 -20.99 14.28
CA GLU A 218 0.54 -21.83 13.18
C GLU A 218 0.69 -21.04 11.87
N GLN A 219 -0.21 -20.10 11.61
CA GLN A 219 -0.10 -19.22 10.45
C GLN A 219 1.11 -18.30 10.55
N ILE A 220 1.33 -17.69 11.71
CA ILE A 220 2.53 -16.86 11.98
C ILE A 220 3.80 -17.68 11.80
N LYS A 221 3.83 -18.92 12.33
CA LYS A 221 4.96 -19.81 12.16
C LYS A 221 5.20 -20.17 10.69
N SER A 222 4.15 -20.50 9.95
CA SER A 222 4.24 -20.81 8.52
C SER A 222 4.77 -19.66 7.70
N PHE A 223 4.34 -18.43 8.02
CA PHE A 223 4.86 -17.20 7.40
C PHE A 223 6.37 -17.06 7.62
N TRP A 224 6.85 -17.19 8.86
CA TRP A 224 8.26 -17.10 9.20
C TRP A 224 9.10 -18.23 8.59
N ASP A 225 8.56 -19.46 8.58
CA ASP A 225 9.24 -20.60 7.93
C ASP A 225 9.44 -20.35 6.44
N THR A 226 8.48 -19.67 5.78
CA THR A 226 8.58 -19.31 4.37
C THR A 226 9.60 -18.20 4.12
N LEU A 227 9.61 -17.14 4.94
CA LEU A 227 10.59 -16.06 4.82
C LEU A 227 12.04 -16.53 5.04
N ASN A 228 12.25 -17.52 5.89
CA ASN A 228 13.58 -18.01 6.27
C ASN A 228 14.08 -19.17 5.38
N ARG A 229 13.34 -19.60 4.38
CA ARG A 229 13.82 -20.58 3.39
C ARG A 229 14.43 -19.82 2.24
N PRO A 230 15.78 -19.88 2.06
CA PRO A 230 16.38 -19.47 0.80
C PRO A 230 15.92 -20.45 -0.27
N ASP A 231 15.38 -19.95 -1.37
CA ASP A 231 15.13 -20.73 -2.59
C ASP A 231 16.46 -21.17 -3.21
#